data_84f9f0c6a4af415b1bd2d513c225c7cc
#
_entry.id   84f9f0c6a4af415b1bd2d513c225c7cc
#
_cell.length_a   1.000
_cell.length_b   1.000
_cell.length_c   1.000
_cell.angle_alpha   90.00
_cell.angle_beta   90.00
_cell.angle_gamma   90.00
#
_symmetry.space_group_name_H-M   'P 1'
#
loop_
_entity.id
_entity.type
_entity.pdbx_description
1 polymer ?
#
loop_
_entity_poly.entity_id
_entity_poly.type
_entity_poly.pdbx_seq_one_letter_code
_entity_poly.pdbx_strand_id
1 'polypeptide(L)'
;MAAEITTKALLIAVVGDPSPCVATINRLNPECLCFFIPEDLRPQIETQIQPNLVHLPKKWDWIITTDPHGFGANFKTLNQPLADLLKVWGLGPGDLAVDLSRATPAMAAATALATLTHSSQFQTLKPAVIAGDAPVSELVIVNGQAHTWQQDNPWAEAAIGMRRLAAEQFNRGSYAAAAHLFRHLEARVSGGQKPLYHAFADLADAYGCWDRFQYKSAWESLKTATKALDMASVFGGPAGIKSLIPRLKENLGFLEKIVMDPSDVKAAVAPDLLANAKRRAEHDRAFDAALATALRALEAFAQVQLFKQHKIKTNDVQPDQLPAELRETCTTSFRDDVDGKYKLPLVAQFRALAALGDPMGQTYQAQWPQMKPLLDAASRSPLGHGFEPATAERYNQLYALIVKITDVTDAALPRFPTLEL
;
A
#
# COMPACT_ATOMS: atom_id res chain seq x y z
N MET A 1 -33.33 -3.81 -8.67
CA MET A 1 -33.52 -2.37 -8.42
C MET A 1 -32.12 -1.79 -8.27
N ALA A 2 -31.68 -1.01 -9.25
CA ALA A 2 -30.43 -0.25 -9.12
C ALA A 2 -30.63 0.76 -7.97
N ALA A 3 -29.69 0.83 -7.04
CA ALA A 3 -29.71 1.84 -6.00
C ALA A 3 -29.71 3.21 -6.69
N GLU A 4 -30.71 4.05 -6.39
CA GLU A 4 -30.70 5.46 -6.79
C GLU A 4 -29.43 6.08 -6.23
N ILE A 5 -28.50 6.43 -7.13
CA ILE A 5 -27.32 7.21 -6.77
C ILE A 5 -27.85 8.64 -6.52
N THR A 6 -28.15 8.96 -5.29
CA THR A 6 -28.49 10.33 -4.89
C THR A 6 -27.24 11.18 -4.98
N THR A 7 -27.13 11.96 -6.04
CA THR A 7 -26.06 12.94 -6.23
C THR A 7 -26.26 14.09 -5.25
N LYS A 8 -25.34 14.29 -4.32
CA LYS A 8 -25.46 15.39 -3.34
C LYS A 8 -25.18 16.74 -3.94
N ALA A 9 -24.26 16.82 -4.88
CA ALA A 9 -23.90 18.07 -5.53
C ALA A 9 -23.80 17.95 -7.06
N LEU A 10 -24.07 19.06 -7.74
CA LEU A 10 -23.96 19.20 -9.19
C LEU A 10 -23.16 20.44 -9.53
N LEU A 11 -22.12 20.28 -10.35
CA LEU A 11 -21.40 21.37 -11.02
C LEU A 11 -21.84 21.42 -12.47
N ILE A 12 -22.27 22.58 -12.93
CA ILE A 12 -22.67 22.81 -14.33
C ILE A 12 -21.72 23.82 -14.97
N ALA A 13 -21.01 23.38 -16.00
CA ALA A 13 -20.23 24.27 -16.85
C ALA A 13 -21.07 24.67 -18.08
N VAL A 14 -21.41 25.96 -18.20
CA VAL A 14 -22.30 26.41 -19.26
C VAL A 14 -21.88 27.74 -19.86
N VAL A 15 -22.02 27.84 -21.19
CA VAL A 15 -21.87 29.07 -22.01
C VAL A 15 -23.03 29.14 -22.99
N GLY A 16 -23.60 30.34 -23.20
CA GLY A 16 -24.76 30.55 -24.04
C GLY A 16 -26.08 30.21 -23.35
N ASP A 17 -27.02 29.58 -24.04
CA ASP A 17 -28.35 29.26 -23.49
C ASP A 17 -28.32 28.26 -22.35
N PRO A 18 -28.66 28.63 -21.10
CA PRO A 18 -28.63 27.75 -19.95
C PRO A 18 -29.91 26.91 -19.78
N SER A 19 -30.98 27.17 -20.53
CA SER A 19 -32.30 26.58 -20.31
C SER A 19 -32.29 25.03 -20.31
N PRO A 20 -31.48 24.31 -21.13
CA PRO A 20 -31.42 22.85 -21.08
C PRO A 20 -30.88 22.27 -19.75
N CYS A 21 -30.17 23.07 -18.94
CA CYS A 21 -29.63 22.61 -17.65
C CYS A 21 -30.74 22.29 -16.64
N VAL A 22 -31.94 22.87 -16.79
CA VAL A 22 -33.12 22.58 -15.95
C VAL A 22 -33.42 21.07 -15.92
N ALA A 23 -33.31 20.41 -17.06
CA ALA A 23 -33.58 18.97 -17.16
C ALA A 23 -32.60 18.14 -16.30
N THR A 24 -31.31 18.45 -16.36
CA THR A 24 -30.28 17.76 -15.56
C THR A 24 -30.47 18.05 -14.07
N ILE A 25 -30.74 19.30 -13.69
CA ILE A 25 -30.95 19.70 -12.28
C ILE A 25 -32.17 18.98 -11.71
N ASN A 26 -33.31 19.02 -12.39
CA ASN A 26 -34.55 18.38 -11.94
C ASN A 26 -34.41 16.86 -11.83
N ARG A 27 -33.66 16.22 -12.72
CA ARG A 27 -33.42 14.78 -12.70
C ARG A 27 -32.50 14.35 -11.55
N LEU A 28 -31.41 15.06 -11.33
CA LEU A 28 -30.44 14.71 -10.31
C LEU A 28 -30.84 15.20 -8.92
N ASN A 29 -31.69 16.21 -8.86
CA ASN A 29 -32.20 16.81 -7.62
C ASN A 29 -31.11 17.06 -6.56
N PRO A 30 -30.03 17.81 -6.89
CA PRO A 30 -28.90 17.97 -6.01
C PRO A 30 -29.24 18.86 -4.81
N GLU A 31 -28.67 18.57 -3.65
CA GLU A 31 -28.75 19.45 -2.48
C GLU A 31 -27.88 20.71 -2.63
N CYS A 32 -26.79 20.60 -3.37
CA CYS A 32 -25.83 21.67 -3.63
C CYS A 32 -25.64 21.84 -5.13
N LEU A 33 -25.66 23.08 -5.62
CA LEU A 33 -25.52 23.40 -7.04
C LEU A 33 -24.48 24.51 -7.22
N CYS A 34 -23.50 24.26 -8.10
CA CYS A 34 -22.52 25.26 -8.51
C CYS A 34 -22.56 25.45 -10.01
N PHE A 35 -22.55 26.71 -10.46
CA PHE A 35 -22.40 27.05 -11.85
C PHE A 35 -20.97 27.56 -12.12
N PHE A 36 -20.34 27.01 -13.14
CA PHE A 36 -19.09 27.51 -13.70
C PHE A 36 -19.40 28.21 -15.02
N ILE A 37 -19.38 29.54 -15.05
CA ILE A 37 -19.94 30.39 -16.09
C ILE A 37 -19.15 31.65 -16.34
N PRO A 38 -19.31 32.33 -17.51
CA PRO A 38 -19.02 33.75 -17.68
C PRO A 38 -19.97 34.61 -16.84
N GLU A 39 -19.50 35.78 -16.39
CA GLU A 39 -20.27 36.69 -15.53
C GLU A 39 -21.59 37.17 -16.14
N ASP A 40 -21.62 37.39 -17.43
CA ASP A 40 -22.79 37.86 -18.19
C ASP A 40 -23.94 36.83 -18.26
N LEU A 41 -23.66 35.60 -17.93
CA LEU A 41 -24.67 34.52 -17.94
C LEU A 41 -25.47 34.43 -16.63
N ARG A 42 -24.96 34.98 -15.54
CA ARG A 42 -25.58 34.89 -14.21
C ARG A 42 -27.02 35.38 -14.15
N PRO A 43 -27.38 36.58 -14.71
CA PRO A 43 -28.78 37.04 -14.73
C PRO A 43 -29.72 36.12 -15.49
N GLN A 44 -29.24 35.45 -16.56
CA GLN A 44 -30.04 34.53 -17.34
C GLN A 44 -30.36 33.25 -16.55
N ILE A 45 -29.40 32.76 -15.76
CA ILE A 45 -29.61 31.58 -14.91
C ILE A 45 -30.65 31.89 -13.83
N GLU A 46 -30.58 33.04 -13.19
CA GLU A 46 -31.55 33.46 -12.18
C GLU A 46 -32.98 33.56 -12.73
N THR A 47 -33.12 34.02 -13.98
CA THR A 47 -34.44 34.20 -14.61
C THR A 47 -34.97 32.99 -15.35
N GLN A 48 -34.11 32.13 -15.91
CA GLN A 48 -34.53 31.03 -16.77
C GLN A 48 -34.40 29.66 -16.07
N ILE A 49 -33.48 29.50 -15.15
CA ILE A 49 -33.28 28.21 -14.46
C ILE A 49 -34.10 28.13 -13.19
N GLN A 50 -33.89 29.09 -12.28
CA GLN A 50 -34.49 29.04 -10.95
C GLN A 50 -36.01 28.90 -10.92
N PRO A 51 -36.81 29.61 -11.76
CA PRO A 51 -38.27 29.48 -11.77
C PRO A 51 -38.77 28.13 -12.31
N ASN A 52 -37.92 27.38 -13.05
CA ASN A 52 -38.28 26.15 -13.71
C ASN A 52 -37.78 24.87 -12.97
N LEU A 53 -37.20 25.04 -11.77
CA LEU A 53 -36.81 23.93 -10.95
C LEU A 53 -37.96 23.37 -10.13
N VAL A 54 -38.10 22.04 -10.11
CA VAL A 54 -39.11 21.34 -9.29
C VAL A 54 -38.75 21.45 -7.80
N HIS A 55 -37.46 21.35 -7.50
CA HIS A 55 -36.94 21.54 -6.15
C HIS A 55 -35.76 22.50 -6.18
N LEU A 56 -35.71 23.46 -5.27
CA LEU A 56 -34.60 24.37 -5.16
C LEU A 56 -33.47 23.72 -4.33
N PRO A 57 -32.23 23.71 -4.84
CA PRO A 57 -31.07 23.29 -4.07
C PRO A 57 -30.93 24.07 -2.78
N LYS A 58 -30.49 23.42 -1.70
CA LYS A 58 -30.27 24.06 -0.39
C LYS A 58 -29.11 25.07 -0.41
N LYS A 59 -28.14 24.84 -1.29
CA LYS A 59 -26.94 25.68 -1.44
C LYS A 59 -26.70 25.95 -2.93
N TRP A 60 -26.43 27.22 -3.26
CA TRP A 60 -26.03 27.68 -4.59
C TRP A 60 -24.71 28.39 -4.51
N ASP A 61 -23.87 28.23 -5.53
CA ASP A 61 -22.64 28.97 -5.68
C ASP A 61 -22.25 29.18 -7.14
N TRP A 62 -21.30 30.10 -7.36
CA TRP A 62 -20.84 30.51 -8.67
C TRP A 62 -19.33 30.52 -8.71
N ILE A 63 -18.75 29.93 -9.77
CA ILE A 63 -17.36 30.12 -10.11
C ILE A 63 -17.34 30.83 -11.47
N ILE A 64 -16.77 32.03 -11.52
CA ILE A 64 -16.83 32.86 -12.70
C ILE A 64 -15.56 32.76 -13.52
N THR A 65 -15.70 32.47 -14.81
CA THR A 65 -14.60 32.51 -15.77
C THR A 65 -14.62 33.76 -16.60
N THR A 66 -13.45 34.35 -16.83
CA THR A 66 -13.26 35.53 -17.72
C THR A 66 -12.90 35.12 -19.15
N ASP A 67 -12.52 33.85 -19.36
CA ASP A 67 -12.13 33.30 -20.66
C ASP A 67 -12.67 31.87 -20.86
N PRO A 68 -13.91 31.70 -21.33
CA PRO A 68 -14.52 30.40 -21.53
C PRO A 68 -13.84 29.56 -22.64
N HIS A 69 -12.94 30.13 -23.43
CA HIS A 69 -12.20 29.46 -24.50
C HIS A 69 -10.76 29.09 -24.11
N GLY A 70 -10.24 29.63 -23.01
CA GLY A 70 -8.90 29.36 -22.53
C GLY A 70 -8.83 28.10 -21.63
N PHE A 71 -8.25 27.00 -22.11
CA PHE A 71 -8.14 25.76 -21.32
C PHE A 71 -7.41 25.98 -19.98
N GLY A 72 -6.20 26.55 -20.02
CA GLY A 72 -5.38 26.78 -18.82
C GLY A 72 -6.00 27.82 -17.86
N ALA A 73 -6.68 28.85 -18.41
CA ALA A 73 -7.37 29.86 -17.61
C ALA A 73 -8.55 29.22 -16.85
N ASN A 74 -9.40 28.46 -17.53
CA ASN A 74 -10.53 27.79 -16.92
C ASN A 74 -10.09 26.78 -15.85
N PHE A 75 -9.03 26.01 -16.09
CA PHE A 75 -8.50 25.07 -15.09
C PHE A 75 -8.04 25.79 -13.82
N LYS A 76 -7.27 26.87 -13.95
CA LYS A 76 -6.80 27.66 -12.80
C LYS A 76 -7.95 28.29 -12.03
N THR A 77 -8.95 28.84 -12.75
CA THR A 77 -10.13 29.48 -12.16
C THR A 77 -10.99 28.49 -11.39
N LEU A 78 -11.07 27.23 -11.83
CA LEU A 78 -11.95 26.23 -11.22
C LEU A 78 -11.26 25.39 -10.14
N ASN A 79 -10.02 24.98 -10.34
CA ASN A 79 -9.39 23.90 -9.56
C ASN A 79 -9.36 24.16 -8.05
N GLN A 80 -8.84 25.29 -7.61
CA GLN A 80 -8.75 25.60 -6.17
C GLN A 80 -10.10 26.06 -5.58
N PRO A 81 -10.85 26.97 -6.22
CA PRO A 81 -12.15 27.41 -5.69
C PRO A 81 -13.14 26.24 -5.54
N LEU A 82 -13.18 25.32 -6.48
CA LEU A 82 -14.03 24.13 -6.37
C LEU A 82 -13.64 23.25 -5.18
N ALA A 83 -12.35 22.98 -4.99
CA ALA A 83 -11.87 22.17 -3.87
C ALA A 83 -12.23 22.80 -2.51
N ASP A 84 -12.15 24.12 -2.41
CA ASP A 84 -12.53 24.86 -1.20
C ASP A 84 -14.06 24.84 -0.99
N LEU A 85 -14.84 25.01 -2.06
CA LEU A 85 -16.30 24.93 -2.03
C LEU A 85 -16.78 23.55 -1.57
N LEU A 86 -16.21 22.47 -2.10
CA LEU A 86 -16.56 21.09 -1.70
C LEU A 86 -16.29 20.84 -0.20
N LYS A 87 -15.21 21.40 0.35
CA LYS A 87 -14.92 21.37 1.79
C LYS A 87 -15.96 22.12 2.61
N VAL A 88 -16.32 23.34 2.18
CA VAL A 88 -17.36 24.15 2.85
C VAL A 88 -18.71 23.43 2.84
N TRP A 89 -19.00 22.70 1.80
CA TRP A 89 -20.23 21.92 1.68
C TRP A 89 -20.18 20.58 2.44
N GLY A 90 -19.00 20.16 2.89
CA GLY A 90 -18.80 18.90 3.61
C GLY A 90 -18.95 17.66 2.71
N LEU A 91 -18.58 17.81 1.44
CA LEU A 91 -18.71 16.77 0.41
C LEU A 91 -17.43 15.96 0.28
N GLY A 92 -17.61 14.65 0.15
CA GLY A 92 -16.54 13.69 -0.12
C GLY A 92 -16.36 13.41 -1.61
N PRO A 93 -15.28 12.70 -1.97
CA PRO A 93 -15.12 12.19 -3.32
C PRO A 93 -16.29 11.28 -3.72
N GLY A 94 -16.83 11.50 -4.91
CA GLY A 94 -17.98 10.75 -5.42
C GLY A 94 -19.34 11.37 -5.13
N ASP A 95 -19.43 12.43 -4.32
CA ASP A 95 -20.68 13.17 -4.05
C ASP A 95 -21.05 14.16 -5.16
N LEU A 96 -20.13 14.45 -6.09
CA LEU A 96 -20.27 15.45 -7.16
C LEU A 96 -20.62 14.81 -8.49
N ALA A 97 -21.68 15.28 -9.15
CA ALA A 97 -21.91 15.10 -10.59
C ALA A 97 -21.47 16.36 -11.35
N VAL A 98 -21.08 16.21 -12.60
CA VAL A 98 -20.57 17.31 -13.42
C VAL A 98 -21.29 17.33 -14.76
N ASP A 99 -21.92 18.44 -15.11
CA ASP A 99 -22.56 18.64 -16.43
C ASP A 99 -21.65 19.49 -17.32
N LEU A 100 -21.18 18.87 -18.41
CA LEU A 100 -20.33 19.48 -19.44
C LEU A 100 -21.07 19.76 -20.74
N SER A 101 -22.37 19.45 -20.79
CA SER A 101 -23.15 19.42 -22.05
C SER A 101 -23.25 20.75 -22.76
N ARG A 102 -23.11 21.86 -22.02
CA ARG A 102 -23.22 23.23 -22.53
C ARG A 102 -21.95 24.04 -22.41
N ALA A 103 -20.84 23.41 -22.03
CA ALA A 103 -19.53 24.05 -21.97
C ALA A 103 -18.89 24.17 -23.36
N THR A 104 -17.99 25.15 -23.52
CA THR A 104 -17.07 25.13 -24.67
C THR A 104 -16.13 23.91 -24.57
N PRO A 105 -15.52 23.42 -25.65
CA PRO A 105 -14.58 22.33 -25.59
C PRO A 105 -13.42 22.57 -24.60
N ALA A 106 -12.87 23.77 -24.55
CA ALA A 106 -11.79 24.14 -23.61
C ALA A 106 -12.27 24.14 -22.15
N MET A 107 -13.45 24.69 -21.90
CA MET A 107 -14.08 24.71 -20.58
C MET A 107 -14.46 23.32 -20.12
N ALA A 108 -15.01 22.47 -21.00
CA ALA A 108 -15.35 21.09 -20.70
C ALA A 108 -14.11 20.27 -20.31
N ALA A 109 -13.03 20.39 -21.09
CA ALA A 109 -11.78 19.69 -20.79
C ALA A 109 -11.16 20.15 -19.47
N ALA A 110 -11.15 21.47 -19.20
CA ALA A 110 -10.66 22.04 -17.95
C ALA A 110 -11.50 21.58 -16.74
N THR A 111 -12.82 21.60 -16.88
CA THR A 111 -13.75 21.16 -15.83
C THR A 111 -13.61 19.66 -15.55
N ALA A 112 -13.55 18.83 -16.59
CA ALA A 112 -13.31 17.40 -16.42
C ALA A 112 -12.01 17.10 -15.68
N LEU A 113 -10.92 17.82 -16.04
CA LEU A 113 -9.63 17.64 -15.37
C LEU A 113 -9.66 18.09 -13.90
N ALA A 114 -10.27 19.25 -13.60
CA ALA A 114 -10.37 19.78 -12.24
C ALA A 114 -11.26 18.92 -11.33
N THR A 115 -12.25 18.23 -11.90
CA THR A 115 -13.23 17.42 -11.14
C THR A 115 -12.93 15.94 -11.14
N LEU A 116 -11.91 15.48 -11.85
CA LEU A 116 -11.62 14.07 -12.10
C LEU A 116 -11.57 13.22 -10.82
N THR A 117 -10.99 13.75 -9.74
CA THR A 117 -10.84 13.06 -8.45
C THR A 117 -12.03 13.25 -7.50
N HIS A 118 -12.98 14.11 -7.85
CA HIS A 118 -14.12 14.49 -7.01
C HIS A 118 -15.46 14.02 -7.54
N SER A 119 -15.57 13.83 -8.87
CA SER A 119 -16.83 13.49 -9.53
C SER A 119 -17.11 11.99 -9.53
N SER A 120 -18.38 11.63 -9.40
CA SER A 120 -18.89 10.26 -9.63
C SER A 120 -19.27 10.02 -11.08
N GLN A 121 -19.81 11.03 -11.74
CA GLN A 121 -20.36 10.94 -13.09
C GLN A 121 -20.24 12.26 -13.87
N PHE A 122 -20.23 12.14 -15.19
CA PHE A 122 -20.26 13.26 -16.12
C PHE A 122 -21.52 13.22 -16.98
N GLN A 123 -22.04 14.43 -17.32
CA GLN A 123 -23.07 14.61 -18.34
C GLN A 123 -22.42 15.28 -19.55
N THR A 124 -22.56 14.69 -20.70
CA THR A 124 -22.03 15.25 -21.96
C THR A 124 -23.15 15.49 -22.96
N LEU A 125 -22.91 16.36 -23.96
CA LEU A 125 -23.88 16.59 -25.00
C LEU A 125 -24.15 15.30 -25.77
N LYS A 126 -25.42 14.98 -25.99
CA LYS A 126 -25.82 13.88 -26.86
C LYS A 126 -25.31 14.11 -28.28
N PRO A 127 -24.66 13.14 -28.92
CA PRO A 127 -24.31 13.22 -30.34
C PRO A 127 -25.57 13.40 -31.21
N ALA A 128 -25.49 14.20 -32.26
CA ALA A 128 -26.60 14.41 -33.19
C ALA A 128 -27.02 13.13 -33.92
N VAL A 129 -26.10 12.21 -34.12
CA VAL A 129 -26.33 10.89 -34.70
C VAL A 129 -25.77 9.83 -33.76
N ILE A 130 -26.64 9.01 -33.18
CA ILE A 130 -26.24 7.79 -32.49
C ILE A 130 -26.24 6.70 -33.56
N ALA A 131 -25.07 6.32 -34.06
CA ALA A 131 -24.95 5.18 -34.96
C ALA A 131 -25.13 3.90 -34.14
N GLY A 132 -26.18 3.10 -34.46
CA GLY A 132 -26.43 1.73 -33.95
C GLY A 132 -26.32 1.58 -32.44
N ASP A 133 -26.82 0.60 -31.88
CA ASP A 133 -26.62 -0.09 -30.55
C ASP A 133 -26.04 0.60 -29.33
N ALA A 134 -25.98 1.95 -29.23
CA ALA A 134 -25.63 2.60 -27.97
C ALA A 134 -26.68 2.29 -26.88
N PRO A 135 -26.29 1.81 -25.71
CA PRO A 135 -27.23 1.44 -24.66
C PRO A 135 -28.09 2.64 -24.26
N VAL A 136 -29.39 2.53 -24.41
CA VAL A 136 -30.39 3.59 -24.12
C VAL A 136 -30.34 4.03 -22.64
N SER A 137 -29.82 3.19 -21.78
CA SER A 137 -29.64 3.46 -20.33
C SER A 137 -28.68 4.60 -19.99
N GLU A 138 -27.80 4.98 -20.91
CA GLU A 138 -26.81 6.04 -20.72
C GLU A 138 -27.32 7.42 -21.15
N LEU A 139 -28.50 7.50 -21.75
CA LEU A 139 -29.07 8.74 -22.22
C LEU A 139 -30.00 9.37 -21.19
N VAL A 140 -29.85 10.66 -20.98
CA VAL A 140 -30.82 11.47 -20.22
C VAL A 140 -31.96 11.85 -21.16
N ILE A 141 -33.12 11.26 -20.95
CA ILE A 141 -34.31 11.48 -21.76
C ILE A 141 -35.31 12.34 -20.99
N VAL A 142 -35.73 13.48 -21.58
CA VAL A 142 -36.74 14.37 -21.04
C VAL A 142 -37.80 14.58 -22.09
N ASN A 143 -39.08 14.35 -21.74
CA ASN A 143 -40.22 14.45 -22.65
C ASN A 143 -40.04 13.65 -23.98
N GLY A 144 -39.41 12.48 -23.90
CA GLY A 144 -39.13 11.66 -25.08
C GLY A 144 -37.94 12.11 -25.94
N GLN A 145 -37.27 13.20 -25.58
CA GLN A 145 -36.08 13.69 -26.27
C GLN A 145 -34.83 13.46 -25.42
N ALA A 146 -33.78 12.95 -26.04
CA ALA A 146 -32.49 12.77 -25.35
C ALA A 146 -31.72 14.09 -25.37
N HIS A 147 -31.34 14.59 -24.18
CA HIS A 147 -30.64 15.85 -24.01
C HIS A 147 -29.15 15.67 -23.74
N THR A 148 -28.81 14.79 -22.80
CA THR A 148 -27.42 14.57 -22.40
C THR A 148 -27.17 13.07 -22.28
N TRP A 149 -25.90 12.72 -22.35
CA TRP A 149 -25.40 11.37 -22.15
C TRP A 149 -24.72 11.29 -20.79
N GLN A 150 -25.23 10.45 -19.89
CA GLN A 150 -24.61 10.19 -18.60
C GLN A 150 -23.48 9.15 -18.78
N GLN A 151 -22.34 9.44 -18.20
CA GLN A 151 -21.16 8.58 -18.23
C GLN A 151 -20.56 8.51 -16.83
N ASP A 152 -20.15 7.33 -16.40
CA ASP A 152 -19.40 7.16 -15.16
C ASP A 152 -18.02 7.82 -15.29
N ASN A 153 -17.45 8.22 -14.17
CA ASN A 153 -16.12 8.80 -14.17
C ASN A 153 -15.09 7.71 -14.51
N PRO A 154 -14.44 7.74 -15.68
CA PRO A 154 -13.51 6.68 -16.09
C PRO A 154 -12.29 6.60 -15.18
N TRP A 155 -11.92 7.69 -14.52
CA TRP A 155 -10.82 7.69 -13.56
C TRP A 155 -11.16 6.93 -12.28
N ALA A 156 -12.38 7.09 -11.78
CA ALA A 156 -12.87 6.36 -10.63
C ALA A 156 -13.09 4.88 -10.97
N GLU A 157 -13.66 4.59 -12.14
CA GLU A 157 -13.91 3.24 -12.63
C GLU A 157 -12.59 2.47 -12.87
N ALA A 158 -11.63 3.06 -13.54
CA ALA A 158 -10.34 2.45 -13.82
C ALA A 158 -9.37 2.52 -12.62
N ALA A 159 -9.63 3.40 -11.66
CA ALA A 159 -8.82 3.61 -10.44
C ALA A 159 -7.31 3.77 -10.69
N ILE A 160 -6.92 4.20 -11.89
CA ILE A 160 -5.54 4.11 -12.43
C ILE A 160 -4.52 4.79 -11.53
N GLY A 161 -4.75 6.03 -11.14
CA GLY A 161 -3.76 6.81 -10.38
C GLY A 161 -3.55 6.28 -8.97
N MET A 162 -4.63 5.95 -8.27
CA MET A 162 -4.57 5.47 -6.90
C MET A 162 -4.04 4.03 -6.82
N ARG A 163 -4.38 3.20 -7.81
CA ARG A 163 -3.86 1.83 -7.94
C ARG A 163 -2.34 1.83 -8.06
N ARG A 164 -1.81 2.70 -8.94
CA ARG A 164 -0.36 2.87 -9.11
C ARG A 164 0.30 3.36 -7.82
N LEU A 165 -0.28 4.35 -7.16
CA LEU A 165 0.24 4.86 -5.88
C LEU A 165 0.24 3.78 -4.80
N ALA A 166 -0.83 2.97 -4.71
CA ALA A 166 -0.90 1.87 -3.75
C ALA A 166 0.20 0.82 -4.00
N ALA A 167 0.43 0.46 -5.27
CA ALA A 167 1.52 -0.44 -5.66
C ALA A 167 2.90 0.16 -5.32
N GLU A 168 3.11 1.45 -5.57
CA GLU A 168 4.37 2.14 -5.19
C GLU A 168 4.60 2.13 -3.67
N GLN A 169 3.56 2.37 -2.85
CA GLN A 169 3.68 2.29 -1.40
C GLN A 169 4.02 0.86 -0.94
N PHE A 170 3.38 -0.14 -1.51
CA PHE A 170 3.71 -1.54 -1.23
C PHE A 170 5.18 -1.86 -1.57
N ASN A 171 5.62 -1.50 -2.76
CA ASN A 171 6.97 -1.77 -3.26
C ASN A 171 8.06 -1.05 -2.45
N ARG A 172 7.71 0.05 -1.77
CA ARG A 172 8.60 0.77 -0.84
C ARG A 172 8.56 0.23 0.60
N GLY A 173 7.82 -0.85 0.87
CA GLY A 173 7.68 -1.38 2.22
C GLY A 173 6.65 -0.66 3.11
N SER A 174 5.95 0.35 2.59
CA SER A 174 4.90 1.09 3.32
C SER A 174 3.56 0.33 3.28
N TYR A 175 3.57 -0.91 3.79
CA TYR A 175 2.44 -1.85 3.67
C TYR A 175 1.13 -1.31 4.25
N ALA A 176 1.17 -0.64 5.39
CA ALA A 176 -0.02 -0.04 6.00
C ALA A 176 -0.64 1.05 5.12
N ALA A 177 0.19 1.90 4.48
CA ALA A 177 -0.28 2.91 3.54
C ALA A 177 -0.86 2.27 2.27
N ALA A 178 -0.22 1.23 1.74
CA ALA A 178 -0.71 0.47 0.60
C ALA A 178 -2.07 -0.18 0.90
N ALA A 179 -2.22 -0.84 2.04
CA ALA A 179 -3.48 -1.45 2.47
C ALA A 179 -4.61 -0.41 2.61
N HIS A 180 -4.30 0.76 3.19
CA HIS A 180 -5.26 1.86 3.29
C HIS A 180 -5.73 2.34 1.91
N LEU A 181 -4.81 2.54 0.96
CA LEU A 181 -5.14 2.96 -0.39
C LEU A 181 -5.96 1.90 -1.14
N PHE A 182 -5.64 0.62 -1.01
CA PHE A 182 -6.42 -0.46 -1.63
C PHE A 182 -7.85 -0.55 -1.05
N ARG A 183 -8.04 -0.38 0.27
CA ARG A 183 -9.39 -0.29 0.87
C ARG A 183 -10.16 0.95 0.39
N HIS A 184 -9.46 2.05 0.18
CA HIS A 184 -10.07 3.25 -0.38
C HIS A 184 -10.53 3.05 -1.83
N LEU A 185 -9.76 2.29 -2.63
CA LEU A 185 -10.15 1.85 -3.97
C LEU A 185 -11.35 0.91 -3.93
N GLU A 186 -11.34 -0.09 -3.05
CA GLU A 186 -12.45 -1.03 -2.85
C GLU A 186 -13.78 -0.30 -2.60
N ALA A 187 -13.75 0.77 -1.79
CA ALA A 187 -14.94 1.55 -1.49
C ALA A 187 -15.52 2.30 -2.68
N ARG A 188 -14.70 2.60 -3.72
CA ARG A 188 -15.05 3.48 -4.85
C ARG A 188 -15.31 2.78 -6.16
N VAL A 189 -14.67 1.64 -6.39
CA VAL A 189 -14.83 0.91 -7.65
C VAL A 189 -16.16 0.21 -7.75
N SER A 190 -16.56 -0.17 -8.96
CA SER A 190 -17.76 -0.96 -9.22
C SER A 190 -17.75 -2.30 -8.48
N GLY A 191 -18.92 -2.86 -8.21
CA GLY A 191 -19.08 -4.07 -7.42
C GLY A 191 -18.24 -5.26 -7.89
N GLY A 192 -18.05 -5.40 -9.21
CA GLY A 192 -17.22 -6.46 -9.79
C GLY A 192 -15.72 -6.36 -9.49
N GLN A 193 -15.21 -5.16 -9.22
CA GLN A 193 -13.80 -4.94 -8.92
C GLN A 193 -13.47 -4.93 -7.40
N LYS A 194 -14.48 -4.79 -6.53
CA LYS A 194 -14.29 -4.75 -5.07
C LYS A 194 -13.50 -5.93 -4.52
N PRO A 195 -13.80 -7.20 -4.88
CA PRO A 195 -13.05 -8.35 -4.36
C PRO A 195 -11.57 -8.32 -4.70
N LEU A 196 -11.21 -7.75 -5.85
CA LEU A 196 -9.83 -7.60 -6.28
C LEU A 196 -9.05 -6.65 -5.36
N TYR A 197 -9.60 -5.46 -5.10
CA TYR A 197 -8.93 -4.47 -4.23
C TYR A 197 -8.95 -4.88 -2.76
N HIS A 198 -9.99 -5.60 -2.32
CA HIS A 198 -9.98 -6.27 -1.01
C HIS A 198 -8.80 -7.23 -0.89
N ALA A 199 -8.59 -8.09 -1.88
CA ALA A 199 -7.48 -9.04 -1.89
C ALA A 199 -6.10 -8.36 -1.90
N PHE A 200 -5.94 -7.22 -2.59
CA PHE A 200 -4.71 -6.43 -2.53
C PHE A 200 -4.50 -5.76 -1.17
N ALA A 201 -5.57 -5.32 -0.50
CA ALA A 201 -5.48 -4.78 0.86
C ALA A 201 -5.02 -5.85 1.84
N ASP A 202 -5.62 -7.04 1.80
CA ASP A 202 -5.23 -8.18 2.62
C ASP A 202 -3.80 -8.64 2.32
N LEU A 203 -3.38 -8.60 1.05
CA LEU A 203 -2.00 -8.86 0.66
C LEU A 203 -1.03 -7.89 1.32
N ALA A 204 -1.33 -6.60 1.28
CA ALA A 204 -0.48 -5.59 1.91
C ALA A 204 -0.43 -5.76 3.44
N ASP A 205 -1.55 -6.05 4.09
CA ASP A 205 -1.57 -6.36 5.53
C ASP A 205 -0.76 -7.62 5.86
N ALA A 206 -0.85 -8.66 5.03
CA ALA A 206 -0.08 -9.89 5.23
C ALA A 206 1.43 -9.63 5.23
N TYR A 207 1.95 -8.86 4.25
CA TYR A 207 3.36 -8.49 4.20
C TYR A 207 3.74 -7.53 5.34
N GLY A 208 2.85 -6.63 5.73
CA GLY A 208 3.04 -5.79 6.91
C GLY A 208 3.13 -6.60 8.21
N CYS A 209 2.32 -7.63 8.37
CA CYS A 209 2.42 -8.57 9.49
C CYS A 209 3.72 -9.36 9.45
N TRP A 210 4.13 -9.86 8.28
CA TRP A 210 5.38 -10.58 8.12
C TRP A 210 6.60 -9.71 8.44
N ASP A 211 6.62 -8.50 7.96
CA ASP A 211 7.72 -7.56 8.21
C ASP A 211 7.88 -7.20 9.70
N ARG A 212 6.82 -7.39 10.49
CA ARG A 212 6.80 -7.28 11.96
C ARG A 212 6.92 -8.63 12.68
N PHE A 213 7.32 -9.71 11.99
CA PHE A 213 7.48 -11.06 12.54
C PHE A 213 6.21 -11.70 13.11
N GLN A 214 5.03 -11.21 12.73
CA GLN A 214 3.72 -11.77 13.09
C GLN A 214 3.36 -12.92 12.13
N TYR A 215 4.16 -13.98 12.14
CA TYR A 215 4.16 -15.02 11.11
C TYR A 215 2.82 -15.73 10.93
N LYS A 216 2.10 -16.03 12.02
CA LYS A 216 0.81 -16.71 11.95
C LYS A 216 -0.22 -15.85 11.24
N SER A 217 -0.38 -14.59 11.66
CA SER A 217 -1.29 -13.63 11.02
C SER A 217 -0.91 -13.39 9.56
N ALA A 218 0.40 -13.25 9.28
CA ALA A 218 0.92 -13.10 7.92
C ALA A 218 0.54 -14.30 7.03
N TRP A 219 0.72 -15.51 7.52
CA TRP A 219 0.41 -16.75 6.78
C TRP A 219 -1.09 -16.86 6.49
N GLU A 220 -1.96 -16.62 7.48
CA GLU A 220 -3.40 -16.69 7.34
C GLU A 220 -3.92 -15.68 6.31
N SER A 221 -3.49 -14.41 6.43
CA SER A 221 -3.88 -13.34 5.49
C SER A 221 -3.32 -13.56 4.09
N LEU A 222 -2.05 -13.96 3.97
CA LEU A 222 -1.42 -14.26 2.67
C LEU A 222 -2.10 -15.41 1.95
N LYS A 223 -2.52 -16.45 2.69
CA LYS A 223 -3.25 -17.60 2.13
C LYS A 223 -4.59 -17.15 1.52
N THR A 224 -5.34 -16.32 2.23
CA THR A 224 -6.63 -15.79 1.77
C THR A 224 -6.44 -14.88 0.56
N ALA A 225 -5.53 -13.92 0.63
CA ALA A 225 -5.23 -12.99 -0.45
C ALA A 225 -4.73 -13.73 -1.71
N THR A 226 -3.82 -14.71 -1.56
CA THR A 226 -3.31 -15.49 -2.69
C THR A 226 -4.43 -16.24 -3.41
N LYS A 227 -5.35 -16.86 -2.67
CA LYS A 227 -6.50 -17.56 -3.27
C LYS A 227 -7.40 -16.61 -4.06
N ALA A 228 -7.70 -15.45 -3.51
CA ALA A 228 -8.56 -14.46 -4.17
C ALA A 228 -7.89 -13.88 -5.44
N LEU A 229 -6.59 -13.57 -5.38
CA LEU A 229 -5.83 -13.09 -6.53
C LEU A 229 -5.63 -14.16 -7.62
N ASP A 230 -5.43 -15.42 -7.24
CA ASP A 230 -5.34 -16.54 -8.19
C ASP A 230 -6.66 -16.67 -8.97
N MET A 231 -7.80 -16.58 -8.29
CA MET A 231 -9.12 -16.54 -8.95
C MET A 231 -9.27 -15.32 -9.87
N ALA A 232 -8.90 -14.12 -9.40
CA ALA A 232 -8.98 -12.91 -10.21
C ALA A 232 -8.10 -12.98 -11.47
N SER A 233 -6.97 -13.67 -11.42
CA SER A 233 -6.07 -13.87 -12.57
C SER A 233 -6.73 -14.64 -13.73
N VAL A 234 -7.73 -15.46 -13.43
CA VAL A 234 -8.49 -16.26 -14.42
C VAL A 234 -9.64 -15.43 -15.00
N PHE A 235 -10.27 -14.57 -14.20
CA PHE A 235 -11.49 -13.83 -14.58
C PHE A 235 -11.21 -12.40 -15.09
N GLY A 236 -10.03 -12.12 -15.65
CA GLY A 236 -9.74 -10.86 -16.33
C GLY A 236 -9.18 -9.75 -15.45
N GLY A 237 -8.57 -10.10 -14.30
CA GLY A 237 -7.79 -9.15 -13.49
C GLY A 237 -6.57 -8.58 -14.23
N PRO A 238 -5.91 -7.55 -13.68
CA PRO A 238 -4.68 -6.96 -14.25
C PRO A 238 -3.64 -8.00 -14.63
N ALA A 239 -2.97 -7.82 -15.76
CA ALA A 239 -2.00 -8.79 -16.28
C ALA A 239 -0.86 -9.11 -15.29
N GLY A 240 -0.45 -8.13 -14.47
CA GLY A 240 0.59 -8.30 -13.45
C GLY A 240 0.25 -9.30 -12.35
N ILE A 241 -1.04 -9.67 -12.16
CA ILE A 241 -1.41 -10.67 -11.16
C ILE A 241 -0.85 -12.06 -11.51
N LYS A 242 -0.86 -12.43 -12.79
CA LYS A 242 -0.36 -13.76 -13.20
C LYS A 242 1.11 -13.97 -12.86
N SER A 243 1.93 -12.93 -13.02
CA SER A 243 3.36 -12.97 -12.66
C SER A 243 3.58 -12.96 -11.15
N LEU A 244 2.63 -12.41 -10.38
CA LEU A 244 2.70 -12.31 -8.93
C LEU A 244 2.45 -13.67 -8.23
N ILE A 245 1.49 -14.47 -8.71
CA ILE A 245 1.03 -15.70 -8.05
C ILE A 245 2.14 -16.69 -7.70
N PRO A 246 3.12 -17.01 -8.58
CA PRO A 246 4.21 -17.92 -8.22
C PRO A 246 4.99 -17.44 -7.00
N ARG A 247 5.28 -16.14 -6.91
CA ARG A 247 5.99 -15.55 -5.77
C ARG A 247 5.17 -15.61 -4.48
N LEU A 248 3.86 -15.39 -4.56
CA LEU A 248 2.98 -15.50 -3.40
C LEU A 248 2.94 -16.93 -2.88
N LYS A 249 2.87 -17.94 -3.77
CA LYS A 249 2.90 -19.37 -3.40
C LYS A 249 4.23 -19.78 -2.77
N GLU A 250 5.35 -19.29 -3.29
CA GLU A 250 6.68 -19.48 -2.70
C GLU A 250 6.75 -18.90 -1.28
N ASN A 251 6.31 -17.65 -1.12
CA ASN A 251 6.29 -16.95 0.16
C ASN A 251 5.35 -17.60 1.17
N LEU A 252 4.20 -18.10 0.73
CA LEU A 252 3.27 -18.85 1.57
C LEU A 252 3.93 -20.14 2.09
N GLY A 253 4.62 -20.89 1.22
CA GLY A 253 5.36 -22.09 1.61
C GLY A 253 6.55 -21.79 2.54
N PHE A 254 7.17 -20.61 2.42
CA PHE A 254 8.20 -20.18 3.37
C PHE A 254 7.61 -19.88 4.76
N LEU A 255 6.51 -19.14 4.84
CA LEU A 255 5.82 -18.88 6.11
C LEU A 255 5.31 -20.16 6.77
N GLU A 256 4.83 -21.11 5.99
CA GLU A 256 4.38 -22.41 6.48
C GLU A 256 5.48 -23.17 7.23
N LYS A 257 6.74 -23.11 6.75
CA LYS A 257 7.90 -23.69 7.44
C LYS A 257 8.16 -23.08 8.82
N ILE A 258 7.74 -21.83 9.05
CA ILE A 258 7.85 -21.18 10.36
C ILE A 258 6.66 -21.52 11.25
N VAL A 259 5.45 -21.42 10.69
CA VAL A 259 4.20 -21.55 11.46
C VAL A 259 3.95 -22.99 11.88
N MET A 260 4.25 -23.95 11.00
CA MET A 260 4.00 -25.39 11.24
C MET A 260 5.18 -26.10 11.91
N ASP A 261 6.32 -25.43 12.09
CA ASP A 261 7.46 -26.03 12.80
C ASP A 261 7.11 -26.20 14.30
N PRO A 262 7.09 -27.42 14.83
CA PRO A 262 6.80 -27.66 16.25
C PRO A 262 8.00 -27.32 17.16
N SER A 263 9.18 -27.06 16.57
CA SER A 263 10.41 -26.79 17.32
C SER A 263 10.37 -25.43 18.00
N ASP A 264 10.94 -25.35 19.19
CA ASP A 264 11.22 -24.08 19.87
C ASP A 264 12.24 -23.23 19.10
N VAL A 265 13.16 -23.89 18.37
CA VAL A 265 14.20 -23.24 17.55
C VAL A 265 13.82 -23.36 16.07
N LYS A 266 13.10 -22.34 15.59
CA LYS A 266 12.56 -22.29 14.22
C LYS A 266 13.64 -21.89 13.20
N ALA A 267 14.12 -22.89 12.46
CA ALA A 267 15.25 -22.70 11.54
C ALA A 267 15.02 -21.64 10.45
N ALA A 268 13.79 -21.53 9.94
CA ALA A 268 13.48 -20.58 8.87
C ALA A 268 13.42 -19.12 9.36
N VAL A 269 13.44 -18.85 10.67
CA VAL A 269 13.47 -17.49 11.21
C VAL A 269 14.82 -16.82 10.97
N ALA A 270 15.94 -17.57 11.00
CA ALA A 270 17.27 -16.98 10.81
C ALA A 270 17.44 -16.29 9.41
N PRO A 271 17.16 -16.98 8.28
CA PRO A 271 17.21 -16.32 6.97
C PRO A 271 16.15 -15.22 6.81
N ASP A 272 14.98 -15.31 7.45
CA ASP A 272 13.98 -14.23 7.39
C ASP A 272 14.45 -12.95 8.12
N LEU A 273 15.08 -13.09 9.28
CA LEU A 273 15.71 -11.97 9.99
C LEU A 273 16.76 -11.29 9.11
N LEU A 274 17.59 -12.06 8.40
CA LEU A 274 18.60 -11.48 7.51
C LEU A 274 17.95 -10.78 6.31
N ALA A 275 16.89 -11.36 5.73
CA ALA A 275 16.10 -10.72 4.69
C ALA A 275 15.42 -9.43 5.18
N ASN A 276 14.90 -9.40 6.40
CA ASN A 276 14.31 -8.21 7.00
C ASN A 276 15.38 -7.12 7.22
N ALA A 277 16.56 -7.48 7.73
CA ALA A 277 17.68 -6.55 7.87
C ALA A 277 18.03 -5.89 6.52
N LYS A 278 18.04 -6.68 5.44
CA LYS A 278 18.27 -6.19 4.08
C LYS A 278 17.19 -5.20 3.65
N ARG A 279 15.91 -5.50 3.87
CA ARG A 279 14.79 -4.58 3.58
C ARG A 279 14.92 -3.27 4.36
N ARG A 280 15.25 -3.32 5.67
CA ARG A 280 15.49 -2.13 6.49
C ARG A 280 16.60 -1.23 5.94
N ALA A 281 17.67 -1.84 5.41
CA ALA A 281 18.77 -1.08 4.81
C ALA A 281 18.41 -0.50 3.43
N GLU A 282 17.79 -1.29 2.56
CA GLU A 282 17.55 -0.94 1.16
C GLU A 282 16.33 -0.02 0.97
N HIS A 283 15.21 -0.28 1.66
CA HIS A 283 13.98 0.49 1.52
C HIS A 283 13.91 1.67 2.50
N ASP A 284 14.15 1.41 3.79
CA ASP A 284 13.97 2.41 4.83
C ASP A 284 15.23 3.26 5.07
N ARG A 285 16.41 2.77 4.64
CA ARG A 285 17.73 3.31 4.99
C ARG A 285 17.93 3.43 6.52
N ALA A 286 17.24 2.57 7.26
CA ALA A 286 17.25 2.51 8.72
C ALA A 286 18.41 1.62 9.19
N PHE A 287 19.65 2.11 9.07
CA PHE A 287 20.86 1.30 9.28
C PHE A 287 21.03 0.80 10.70
N ASP A 288 20.55 1.53 11.71
CA ASP A 288 20.54 1.04 13.10
C ASP A 288 19.65 -0.19 13.27
N ALA A 289 18.42 -0.12 12.72
CA ALA A 289 17.49 -1.25 12.73
C ALA A 289 18.01 -2.42 11.90
N ALA A 290 18.60 -2.14 10.73
CA ALA A 290 19.21 -3.14 9.88
C ALA A 290 20.38 -3.86 10.57
N LEU A 291 21.25 -3.10 11.24
CA LEU A 291 22.40 -3.64 11.97
C LEU A 291 21.97 -4.52 13.15
N ALA A 292 21.03 -4.05 13.97
CA ALA A 292 20.48 -4.81 15.09
C ALA A 292 19.78 -6.10 14.62
N THR A 293 18.99 -6.02 13.55
CA THR A 293 18.30 -7.20 13.00
C THR A 293 19.27 -8.19 12.36
N ALA A 294 20.34 -7.70 11.71
CA ALA A 294 21.40 -8.55 11.15
C ALA A 294 22.17 -9.30 12.25
N LEU A 295 22.48 -8.64 13.35
CA LEU A 295 23.10 -9.31 14.51
C LEU A 295 22.16 -10.35 15.12
N ARG A 296 20.86 -10.05 15.22
CA ARG A 296 19.88 -11.03 15.67
C ARG A 296 19.78 -12.22 14.70
N ALA A 297 19.92 -11.98 13.39
CA ALA A 297 19.99 -13.05 12.39
C ALA A 297 21.21 -13.94 12.60
N LEU A 298 22.39 -13.35 12.79
CA LEU A 298 23.64 -14.06 13.07
C LEU A 298 23.50 -14.95 14.30
N GLU A 299 22.94 -14.41 15.38
CA GLU A 299 22.67 -15.18 16.59
C GLU A 299 21.68 -16.32 16.34
N ALA A 300 20.61 -16.08 15.57
CA ALA A 300 19.65 -17.11 15.23
C ALA A 300 20.26 -18.25 14.40
N PHE A 301 21.17 -17.96 13.48
CA PHE A 301 21.93 -18.99 12.76
C PHE A 301 22.75 -19.84 13.72
N ALA A 302 23.46 -19.26 14.67
CA ALA A 302 24.23 -19.99 15.68
C ALA A 302 23.31 -20.85 16.57
N GLN A 303 22.17 -20.32 17.01
CA GLN A 303 21.17 -21.03 17.80
C GLN A 303 20.63 -22.26 17.05
N VAL A 304 20.27 -22.07 15.77
CA VAL A 304 19.79 -23.17 14.90
C VAL A 304 20.87 -24.22 14.73
N GLN A 305 22.11 -23.84 14.50
CA GLN A 305 23.23 -24.76 14.28
C GLN A 305 23.53 -25.57 15.55
N LEU A 306 23.66 -24.92 16.71
CA LEU A 306 23.86 -25.57 18.01
C LEU A 306 22.73 -26.56 18.32
N PHE A 307 21.47 -26.18 18.07
CA PHE A 307 20.34 -27.04 18.34
C PHE A 307 20.25 -28.23 17.38
N LYS A 308 20.41 -27.99 16.07
CA LYS A 308 20.28 -29.06 15.08
C LYS A 308 21.40 -30.08 15.13
N GLN A 309 22.64 -29.62 15.19
CA GLN A 309 23.81 -30.50 15.10
C GLN A 309 24.22 -31.04 16.47
N HIS A 310 24.10 -30.25 17.54
CA HIS A 310 24.64 -30.60 18.86
C HIS A 310 23.59 -30.78 19.96
N LYS A 311 22.28 -30.54 19.64
CA LYS A 311 21.15 -30.62 20.60
C LYS A 311 21.28 -29.66 21.79
N ILE A 312 22.04 -28.56 21.63
CA ILE A 312 22.26 -27.52 22.64
C ILE A 312 21.23 -26.43 22.45
N LYS A 313 20.38 -26.19 23.46
CA LYS A 313 19.46 -25.06 23.53
C LYS A 313 20.16 -23.88 24.19
N THR A 314 20.39 -22.79 23.47
CA THR A 314 21.19 -21.64 23.93
C THR A 314 20.55 -20.82 25.05
N ASN A 315 19.24 -20.96 25.26
CA ASN A 315 18.47 -20.30 26.31
C ASN A 315 18.24 -21.18 27.57
N ASP A 316 18.73 -22.41 27.54
CA ASP A 316 18.63 -23.38 28.66
C ASP A 316 19.73 -24.44 28.51
N VAL A 317 20.97 -23.97 28.58
CA VAL A 317 22.16 -24.84 28.34
C VAL A 317 22.44 -25.66 29.56
N GLN A 318 22.72 -26.96 29.31
CA GLN A 318 23.29 -27.81 30.34
C GLN A 318 24.82 -27.72 30.24
N PRO A 319 25.55 -27.27 31.29
CA PRO A 319 27.01 -27.05 31.21
C PRO A 319 27.82 -28.27 30.77
N ASP A 320 27.37 -29.45 31.06
CA ASP A 320 27.99 -30.72 30.65
C ASP A 320 27.89 -30.98 29.12
N GLN A 321 26.95 -30.39 28.43
CA GLN A 321 26.83 -30.46 26.97
C GLN A 321 27.88 -29.57 26.26
N LEU A 322 28.48 -28.62 26.98
CA LEU A 322 29.46 -27.70 26.42
C LEU A 322 30.90 -28.36 26.43
N PRO A 323 31.76 -27.89 25.50
CA PRO A 323 33.18 -28.19 25.54
C PRO A 323 33.78 -27.78 26.90
N ALA A 324 34.74 -28.58 27.40
CA ALA A 324 35.32 -28.44 28.74
C ALA A 324 35.80 -27.01 29.05
N GLU A 325 36.39 -26.32 28.06
CA GLU A 325 36.90 -24.98 28.13
C GLU A 325 35.83 -23.89 28.37
N LEU A 326 34.55 -24.19 28.09
CA LEU A 326 33.43 -23.23 28.25
C LEU A 326 32.57 -23.53 29.50
N ARG A 327 32.73 -24.68 30.15
CA ARG A 327 31.87 -25.09 31.26
C ARG A 327 31.97 -24.18 32.46
N GLU A 328 33.22 -23.85 32.87
CA GLU A 328 33.46 -22.93 33.98
C GLU A 328 32.89 -21.54 33.71
N THR A 329 33.19 -20.96 32.54
CA THR A 329 32.64 -19.66 32.14
C THR A 329 31.11 -19.69 32.09
N CYS A 330 30.50 -20.78 31.60
CA CYS A 330 29.08 -20.92 31.57
C CYS A 330 28.45 -20.87 32.96
N THR A 331 29.01 -21.63 33.91
CA THR A 331 28.47 -21.72 35.27
C THR A 331 28.67 -20.45 36.09
N THR A 332 29.78 -19.70 35.85
CA THR A 332 30.12 -18.49 36.59
C THR A 332 29.52 -17.20 36.01
N SER A 333 29.36 -17.12 34.66
CA SER A 333 29.04 -15.84 34.00
C SER A 333 27.74 -15.84 33.18
N PHE A 334 27.14 -17.00 32.87
CA PHE A 334 25.99 -17.07 31.96
C PHE A 334 24.72 -17.55 32.65
N ARG A 335 24.70 -17.61 33.99
CA ARG A 335 23.51 -17.91 34.75
C ARG A 335 22.61 -16.65 34.79
N ASP A 336 21.37 -16.83 34.41
CA ASP A 336 20.37 -15.78 34.50
C ASP A 336 19.78 -15.74 35.92
N ASP A 337 19.77 -14.57 36.55
CA ASP A 337 19.36 -14.40 37.96
C ASP A 337 17.82 -14.51 38.14
N VAL A 338 17.04 -14.40 37.04
CA VAL A 338 15.58 -14.44 37.10
C VAL A 338 15.03 -15.86 37.07
N ASP A 339 15.51 -16.69 36.13
CA ASP A 339 15.01 -18.04 35.93
C ASP A 339 16.02 -19.14 36.30
N GLY A 340 17.24 -18.76 36.67
CA GLY A 340 18.31 -19.66 37.09
C GLY A 340 18.95 -20.48 35.97
N LYS A 341 18.53 -20.26 34.71
CA LYS A 341 19.00 -20.99 33.53
C LYS A 341 20.35 -20.42 33.04
N TYR A 342 21.09 -21.26 32.35
CA TYR A 342 22.30 -20.81 31.66
C TYR A 342 21.98 -20.39 30.23
N LYS A 343 22.28 -19.15 29.88
CA LYS A 343 21.99 -18.54 28.57
C LYS A 343 23.30 -18.16 27.87
N LEU A 344 23.56 -18.73 26.69
CA LEU A 344 24.75 -18.42 25.91
C LEU A 344 24.58 -17.13 25.12
N PRO A 345 25.38 -16.08 25.37
CA PRO A 345 25.40 -14.90 24.53
C PRO A 345 26.07 -15.19 23.18
N LEU A 346 25.82 -14.32 22.17
CA LEU A 346 26.25 -14.48 20.77
C LEU A 346 27.69 -15.00 20.62
N VAL A 347 28.65 -14.33 21.27
CA VAL A 347 30.08 -14.68 21.16
C VAL A 347 30.37 -16.07 21.74
N ALA A 348 29.71 -16.42 22.86
CA ALA A 348 29.86 -17.73 23.47
C ALA A 348 29.26 -18.86 22.61
N GLN A 349 28.15 -18.58 21.89
CA GLN A 349 27.56 -19.54 20.94
C GLN A 349 28.55 -19.90 19.84
N PHE A 350 29.21 -18.93 19.24
CA PHE A 350 30.21 -19.18 18.20
C PHE A 350 31.50 -19.81 18.73
N ARG A 351 31.93 -19.50 19.97
CA ARG A 351 33.01 -20.20 20.63
C ARG A 351 32.67 -21.67 20.86
N ALA A 352 31.43 -21.96 21.28
CA ALA A 352 30.97 -23.32 21.45
C ALA A 352 30.95 -24.09 20.12
N LEU A 353 30.42 -23.48 19.05
CA LEU A 353 30.45 -24.09 17.72
C LEU A 353 31.89 -24.39 17.27
N ALA A 354 32.81 -23.45 17.43
CA ALA A 354 34.19 -23.66 17.02
C ALA A 354 34.89 -24.78 17.82
N ALA A 355 34.68 -24.80 19.13
CA ALA A 355 35.25 -25.86 20.02
C ALA A 355 34.64 -27.25 19.73
N LEU A 356 33.39 -27.27 19.20
CA LEU A 356 32.75 -28.50 18.70
C LEU A 356 33.19 -28.90 17.28
N GLY A 357 34.12 -28.14 16.68
CA GLY A 357 34.61 -28.41 15.32
C GLY A 357 33.68 -27.98 14.20
N ASP A 358 32.63 -27.18 14.50
CA ASP A 358 31.68 -26.74 13.52
C ASP A 358 32.26 -25.70 12.56
N PRO A 359 32.11 -25.87 11.24
CA PRO A 359 32.67 -24.92 10.24
C PRO A 359 32.20 -23.48 10.41
N MET A 360 30.93 -23.24 10.81
CA MET A 360 30.38 -21.91 11.05
C MET A 360 31.13 -21.23 12.21
N GLY A 361 31.38 -21.97 13.30
CA GLY A 361 32.15 -21.47 14.44
C GLY A 361 33.60 -21.15 14.09
N GLN A 362 34.25 -22.04 13.33
CA GLN A 362 35.64 -21.85 12.86
C GLN A 362 35.74 -20.62 11.94
N THR A 363 34.80 -20.45 11.00
CA THR A 363 34.76 -19.26 10.14
C THR A 363 34.56 -17.99 10.94
N TYR A 364 33.67 -17.99 11.94
CA TYR A 364 33.46 -16.83 12.83
C TYR A 364 34.75 -16.45 13.57
N GLN A 365 35.47 -17.43 14.14
CA GLN A 365 36.77 -17.18 14.81
C GLN A 365 37.79 -16.58 13.85
N ALA A 366 37.91 -17.12 12.64
CA ALA A 366 38.83 -16.59 11.62
C ALA A 366 38.49 -15.16 11.22
N GLN A 367 37.19 -14.79 11.25
CA GLN A 367 36.72 -13.43 10.92
C GLN A 367 36.63 -12.50 12.16
N TRP A 368 37.00 -12.96 13.33
CA TRP A 368 36.91 -12.18 14.57
C TRP A 368 37.55 -10.77 14.53
N PRO A 369 38.75 -10.58 13.93
CA PRO A 369 39.34 -9.24 13.82
C PRO A 369 38.46 -8.22 13.06
N GLN A 370 37.66 -8.70 12.10
CA GLN A 370 36.71 -7.87 11.34
C GLN A 370 35.36 -7.76 12.04
N MET A 371 34.91 -8.82 12.71
CA MET A 371 33.64 -8.89 13.40
C MET A 371 33.61 -7.99 14.66
N LYS A 372 34.66 -8.02 15.48
CA LYS A 372 34.70 -7.31 16.77
C LYS A 372 34.39 -5.79 16.65
N PRO A 373 35.00 -5.03 15.71
CA PRO A 373 34.70 -3.61 15.55
C PRO A 373 33.22 -3.35 15.15
N LEU A 374 32.58 -4.26 14.44
CA LEU A 374 31.17 -4.15 14.04
C LEU A 374 30.22 -4.44 15.20
N LEU A 375 30.56 -5.41 16.07
CA LEU A 375 29.82 -5.64 17.33
C LEU A 375 29.92 -4.43 18.25
N ASP A 376 31.13 -3.87 18.39
CA ASP A 376 31.35 -2.66 19.17
C ASP A 376 30.59 -1.46 18.61
N ALA A 377 30.53 -1.31 17.27
CA ALA A 377 29.74 -0.28 16.60
C ALA A 377 28.23 -0.44 16.83
N ALA A 378 27.74 -1.68 16.75
CA ALA A 378 26.33 -1.96 17.03
C ALA A 378 25.98 -1.69 18.51
N SER A 379 26.88 -2.03 19.44
CA SER A 379 26.69 -1.73 20.86
C SER A 379 26.63 -0.22 21.13
N ARG A 380 27.39 0.59 20.38
CA ARG A 380 27.34 2.05 20.51
C ARG A 380 26.20 2.72 19.79
N SER A 381 25.42 1.97 19.00
CA SER A 381 24.27 2.52 18.26
C SER A 381 23.07 2.82 19.19
N PRO A 382 22.12 3.69 18.74
CA PRO A 382 20.91 4.00 19.51
C PRO A 382 20.02 2.79 19.81
N LEU A 383 20.07 1.75 18.97
CA LEU A 383 19.36 0.47 19.21
C LEU A 383 20.22 -0.56 19.97
N GLY A 384 21.47 -0.20 20.32
CA GLY A 384 22.30 -0.90 21.27
C GLY A 384 22.26 -0.20 22.62
N HIS A 385 23.43 0.24 23.11
CA HIS A 385 23.58 0.87 24.41
C HIS A 385 24.18 2.28 24.31
N GLY A 386 24.33 2.86 23.13
CA GLY A 386 25.02 4.13 22.89
C GLY A 386 24.19 5.11 22.08
N PHE A 387 24.89 6.08 21.45
CA PHE A 387 24.28 7.23 20.78
C PHE A 387 24.89 7.49 19.38
N GLU A 388 25.74 6.61 18.86
CA GLU A 388 26.39 6.74 17.56
C GLU A 388 25.53 6.06 16.48
N PRO A 389 24.88 6.78 15.56
CA PRO A 389 24.08 6.16 14.49
C PRO A 389 24.91 5.22 13.62
N ALA A 390 24.34 4.09 13.25
CA ALA A 390 24.97 3.16 12.32
C ALA A 390 25.01 3.74 10.89
N THR A 391 26.06 3.38 10.15
CA THR A 391 26.23 3.79 8.76
C THR A 391 25.94 2.66 7.79
N ALA A 392 25.62 3.01 6.52
CA ALA A 392 25.45 2.04 5.44
C ALA A 392 26.69 1.14 5.30
N GLU A 393 27.88 1.71 5.42
CA GLU A 393 29.14 0.97 5.31
C GLU A 393 29.28 -0.11 6.39
N ARG A 394 29.01 0.22 7.66
CA ARG A 394 29.03 -0.73 8.78
C ARG A 394 28.02 -1.86 8.59
N TYR A 395 26.81 -1.52 8.15
CA TYR A 395 25.81 -2.53 7.83
C TYR A 395 26.28 -3.47 6.71
N ASN A 396 26.77 -2.92 5.60
CA ASN A 396 27.23 -3.72 4.46
C ASN A 396 28.39 -4.65 4.83
N GLN A 397 29.34 -4.18 5.64
CA GLN A 397 30.44 -4.99 6.16
C GLN A 397 29.93 -6.13 7.04
N LEU A 398 29.00 -5.86 7.96
CA LEU A 398 28.39 -6.88 8.79
C LEU A 398 27.61 -7.90 7.95
N TYR A 399 26.78 -7.45 7.02
CA TYR A 399 25.99 -8.31 6.14
C TYR A 399 26.90 -9.27 5.36
N ALA A 400 27.97 -8.78 4.75
CA ALA A 400 28.92 -9.59 4.02
C ALA A 400 29.62 -10.65 4.90
N LEU A 401 29.97 -10.28 6.15
CA LEU A 401 30.53 -11.23 7.10
C LEU A 401 29.52 -12.30 7.53
N ILE A 402 28.26 -11.95 7.76
CA ILE A 402 27.21 -12.90 8.09
C ILE A 402 27.02 -13.91 6.95
N VAL A 403 26.91 -13.43 5.71
CA VAL A 403 26.82 -14.31 4.53
C VAL A 403 28.00 -15.29 4.47
N LYS A 404 29.23 -14.80 4.70
CA LYS A 404 30.44 -15.60 4.69
C LYS A 404 30.49 -16.64 5.83
N ILE A 405 30.04 -16.27 7.04
CA ILE A 405 30.05 -17.15 8.22
C ILE A 405 28.99 -18.22 8.11
N THR A 406 27.81 -17.86 7.62
CA THR A 406 26.64 -18.77 7.59
C THR A 406 26.51 -19.55 6.29
N ASP A 407 27.32 -19.23 5.28
CA ASP A 407 27.24 -19.77 3.91
C ASP A 407 25.85 -19.64 3.29
N VAL A 408 25.07 -18.65 3.74
CA VAL A 408 23.74 -18.36 3.19
C VAL A 408 23.86 -17.53 1.93
N THR A 409 23.16 -17.92 0.87
CA THR A 409 23.10 -17.14 -0.36
C THR A 409 21.89 -16.20 -0.39
N ASP A 410 21.98 -15.08 -1.06
CA ASP A 410 20.86 -14.16 -1.30
C ASP A 410 19.65 -14.85 -1.96
N ALA A 411 19.88 -15.92 -2.73
CA ALA A 411 18.82 -16.70 -3.36
C ALA A 411 18.02 -17.54 -2.35
N ALA A 412 18.62 -17.88 -1.21
CA ALA A 412 17.96 -18.63 -0.14
C ALA A 412 17.12 -17.75 0.79
N LEU A 413 17.26 -16.42 0.70
CA LEU A 413 16.49 -15.48 1.51
C LEU A 413 15.08 -15.27 0.93
N PRO A 414 14.04 -15.17 1.79
CA PRO A 414 12.69 -14.87 1.32
C PRO A 414 12.65 -13.46 0.71
N ARG A 415 12.06 -13.37 -0.48
CA ARG A 415 11.91 -12.09 -1.21
C ARG A 415 10.44 -11.72 -1.30
N PHE A 416 10.13 -10.50 -0.90
CA PHE A 416 8.80 -9.96 -1.07
C PHE A 416 8.55 -9.62 -2.55
N PRO A 417 7.30 -9.71 -3.03
CA PRO A 417 6.98 -9.42 -4.42
C PRO A 417 7.02 -7.93 -4.71
N THR A 418 7.17 -7.59 -6.00
CA THR A 418 6.90 -6.25 -6.52
C THR A 418 5.52 -6.26 -7.16
N LEU A 419 4.69 -5.27 -6.87
CA LEU A 419 3.39 -5.08 -7.50
C LEU A 419 3.53 -4.22 -8.76
N GLU A 420 3.09 -4.75 -9.89
CA GLU A 420 2.97 -4.06 -11.18
C GLU A 420 1.48 -4.03 -11.55
N LEU A 421 0.81 -2.88 -11.26
CA LEU A 421 -0.65 -2.73 -11.39
C LEU A 421 -1.07 -1.57 -12.31
#